data_dc8aae1b57f004710cc4973e8b8f6888
#
_entry.id   dc8aae1b57f004710cc4973e8b8f6888
#
_cell.length_a   1.000
_cell.length_b   1.000
_cell.length_c   1.000
_cell.angle_alpha   90.00
_cell.angle_beta   90.00
_cell.angle_gamma   90.00
#
_symmetry.space_group_name_H-M   'P 1'
#
loop_
_entity.id
_entity.type
_entity.pdbx_description
1 polymer ?
#
loop_
_entity_poly.entity_id
_entity_poly.type
_entity_poly.pdbx_seq_one_letter_code
_entity_poly.pdbx_strand_id
1 'polypeptide(L)'
;MVTTTTYCSVGDISDFLRVPITSTTTPNKEMVRKIIARKEQELDRRIGHTWKTKKITREIHSLPLLYTFGWGTPIFLKHRHILPLDSSLGDKIEVWKSETDVWGNVLDNTQWYNMEYELGTLYLRGYLFTILRNNRIRVTYRYGGEDFAGDTVIPLDIADAVIKMTSIEVMNTSFRMDEIPSGGSVSPSESKRFWQEDIDLCVSNRREVFTIT
;
A
#
# COMPACT_ATOMS: atom_id res chain seq x y z
N MET A 1 6.62 -5.17 -19.13
CA MET A 1 5.57 -4.14 -18.98
C MET A 1 4.93 -4.38 -17.62
N VAL A 2 5.17 -3.53 -16.65
CA VAL A 2 4.50 -3.64 -15.35
C VAL A 2 3.08 -3.13 -15.57
N THR A 3 2.11 -4.02 -15.58
CA THR A 3 0.69 -3.66 -15.56
C THR A 3 0.42 -2.97 -14.24
N THR A 4 0.28 -1.65 -14.27
CA THR A 4 -0.10 -0.88 -13.09
C THR A 4 -1.57 -1.22 -12.82
N THR A 5 -1.83 -2.18 -11.96
CA THR A 5 -3.18 -2.51 -11.50
C THR A 5 -3.78 -1.26 -10.88
N THR A 6 -4.89 -0.79 -11.39
CA THR A 6 -5.67 0.33 -10.82
C THR A 6 -6.83 -0.25 -10.02
N TYR A 7 -7.27 0.43 -8.96
CA TYR A 7 -8.41 -0.03 -8.15
C TYR A 7 -9.73 0.08 -8.93
N CYS A 8 -9.82 1.05 -9.82
CA CYS A 8 -10.93 1.18 -10.77
C CYS A 8 -10.46 1.81 -12.08
N SER A 9 -11.28 1.71 -13.11
CA SER A 9 -11.05 2.31 -14.42
C SER A 9 -11.86 3.60 -14.61
N VAL A 10 -11.54 4.37 -15.66
CA VAL A 10 -12.38 5.52 -16.07
C VAL A 10 -13.76 5.07 -16.54
N GLY A 11 -13.86 3.83 -17.08
CA GLY A 11 -15.14 3.22 -17.45
C GLY A 11 -16.06 3.07 -16.24
N ASP A 12 -15.53 2.53 -15.13
CA ASP A 12 -16.29 2.33 -13.89
C ASP A 12 -16.84 3.66 -13.34
N ILE A 13 -16.05 4.74 -13.43
CA ILE A 13 -16.52 6.09 -13.05
C ILE A 13 -17.62 6.60 -13.99
N SER A 14 -17.45 6.40 -15.31
CA SER A 14 -18.42 6.77 -16.31
C SER A 14 -19.75 6.05 -16.10
N ASP A 15 -19.69 4.75 -15.82
CA ASP A 15 -20.87 3.89 -15.60
C ASP A 15 -21.57 4.25 -14.28
N PHE A 16 -20.79 4.48 -13.23
CA PHE A 16 -21.31 4.89 -11.92
C PHE A 16 -22.05 6.24 -11.97
N LEU A 17 -21.45 7.23 -12.66
CA LEU A 17 -22.04 8.56 -12.84
C LEU A 17 -23.08 8.59 -13.95
N ARG A 18 -23.17 7.54 -14.78
CA ARG A 18 -24.00 7.49 -16.00
C ARG A 18 -23.73 8.65 -16.97
N VAL A 19 -22.47 9.09 -17.01
CA VAL A 19 -22.04 10.19 -17.87
C VAL A 19 -20.83 9.74 -18.67
N PRO A 20 -20.86 9.91 -20.02
CA PRO A 20 -19.72 9.51 -20.85
C PRO A 20 -18.51 10.41 -20.57
N ILE A 21 -17.40 9.80 -20.19
CA ILE A 21 -16.10 10.48 -19.98
C ILE A 21 -15.23 10.18 -21.19
N THR A 22 -15.00 11.18 -22.03
CA THR A 22 -14.24 11.07 -23.26
C THR A 22 -12.97 11.95 -23.21
N SER A 23 -12.22 11.99 -24.30
CA SER A 23 -11.08 12.91 -24.44
C SER A 23 -11.50 14.38 -24.57
N THR A 24 -12.77 14.63 -24.92
CA THR A 24 -13.33 15.98 -25.20
C THR A 24 -14.22 16.50 -24.08
N THR A 25 -14.56 15.67 -23.09
CA THR A 25 -15.37 16.11 -21.94
C THR A 25 -14.53 16.90 -20.92
N THR A 26 -15.21 17.62 -20.02
CA THR A 26 -14.58 18.29 -18.88
C THR A 26 -15.23 17.74 -17.59
N PRO A 27 -14.47 17.00 -16.73
CA PRO A 27 -13.08 16.58 -16.91
C PRO A 27 -12.90 15.55 -18.04
N ASN A 28 -11.76 15.59 -18.72
CA ASN A 28 -11.45 14.61 -19.75
C ASN A 28 -10.88 13.31 -19.14
N LYS A 29 -10.81 12.27 -19.98
CA LYS A 29 -10.34 10.93 -19.58
C LYS A 29 -8.98 10.93 -18.85
N GLU A 30 -8.06 11.81 -19.27
CA GLU A 30 -6.72 11.92 -18.70
C GLU A 30 -6.74 12.58 -17.31
N MET A 31 -7.58 13.59 -17.13
CA MET A 31 -7.81 14.22 -15.83
C MET A 31 -8.42 13.24 -14.85
N VAL A 32 -9.42 12.46 -15.27
CA VAL A 32 -10.06 11.45 -14.41
C VAL A 32 -9.07 10.37 -14.00
N ARG A 33 -8.18 9.89 -14.89
CA ARG A 33 -7.10 8.97 -14.53
C ARG A 33 -6.19 9.51 -13.42
N LYS A 34 -5.83 10.80 -13.49
CA LYS A 34 -5.04 11.47 -12.46
C LYS A 34 -5.78 11.57 -11.13
N ILE A 35 -7.09 11.82 -11.18
CA ILE A 35 -7.94 11.85 -10.00
C ILE A 35 -7.99 10.46 -9.37
N ILE A 36 -8.25 9.40 -10.15
CA ILE A 36 -8.23 8.01 -9.66
C ILE A 36 -6.92 7.71 -8.94
N ALA A 37 -5.77 7.94 -9.60
CA ALA A 37 -4.47 7.64 -9.00
C ALA A 37 -4.23 8.38 -7.67
N ARG A 38 -4.70 9.62 -7.55
CA ARG A 38 -4.62 10.40 -6.30
C ARG A 38 -5.54 9.84 -5.21
N LYS A 39 -6.77 9.43 -5.59
CA LYS A 39 -7.75 8.87 -4.64
C LYS A 39 -7.35 7.49 -4.14
N GLU A 40 -6.75 6.66 -4.97
CA GLU A 40 -6.14 5.41 -4.56
C GLU A 40 -5.05 5.62 -3.50
N GLN A 41 -4.14 6.58 -3.73
CA GLN A 41 -3.10 6.91 -2.76
C GLN A 41 -3.65 7.50 -1.46
N GLU A 42 -4.72 8.28 -1.55
CA GLU A 42 -5.41 8.84 -0.39
C GLU A 42 -6.06 7.73 0.44
N LEU A 43 -6.75 6.79 -0.21
CA LEU A 43 -7.39 5.65 0.44
C LEU A 43 -6.35 4.73 1.10
N ASP A 44 -5.28 4.36 0.39
CA ASP A 44 -4.15 3.58 0.92
C ASP A 44 -3.60 4.20 2.21
N ARG A 45 -3.40 5.53 2.21
CA ARG A 45 -2.89 6.24 3.38
C ARG A 45 -3.87 6.27 4.54
N ARG A 46 -5.19 6.38 4.27
CA ARG A 46 -6.23 6.38 5.32
C ARG A 46 -6.39 5.03 5.98
N ILE A 47 -6.25 3.95 5.21
CA ILE A 47 -6.35 2.56 5.69
C ILE A 47 -5.04 2.10 6.32
N GLY A 48 -3.89 2.59 5.83
CA GLY A 48 -2.54 2.15 6.25
C GLY A 48 -2.03 0.96 5.47
N HIS A 49 -2.79 0.48 4.47
CA HIS A 49 -2.47 -0.65 3.62
C HIS A 49 -2.64 -0.31 2.13
N THR A 50 -2.00 -1.08 1.25
CA THR A 50 -2.13 -0.95 -0.20
C THR A 50 -2.36 -2.31 -0.84
N TRP A 51 -3.28 -2.37 -1.80
CA TRP A 51 -3.53 -3.55 -2.64
C TRP A 51 -2.70 -3.54 -3.93
N LYS A 52 -1.77 -2.61 -4.05
CA LYS A 52 -0.78 -2.56 -5.14
C LYS A 52 0.57 -2.95 -4.59
N THR A 53 1.28 -3.80 -5.31
CA THR A 53 2.67 -4.11 -4.95
C THR A 53 3.51 -2.85 -5.02
N LYS A 54 4.08 -2.47 -3.88
CA LYS A 54 5.03 -1.36 -3.74
C LYS A 54 6.37 -1.89 -3.25
N LYS A 55 7.45 -1.19 -3.60
CA LYS A 55 8.80 -1.53 -3.18
C LYS A 55 9.39 -0.43 -2.32
N ILE A 56 9.89 -0.83 -1.16
CA ILE A 56 10.72 0.02 -0.31
C ILE A 56 12.18 -0.31 -0.57
N THR A 57 12.97 0.72 -0.79
CA THR A 57 14.38 0.55 -1.07
C THR A 57 15.21 1.09 0.08
N ARG A 58 16.03 0.21 0.69
CA ARG A 58 17.02 0.57 1.71
C ARG A 58 16.43 1.21 2.97
N GLU A 59 15.36 0.64 3.51
CA GLU A 59 14.88 1.02 4.84
C GLU A 59 15.93 0.68 5.89
N ILE A 60 16.40 1.69 6.63
CA ILE A 60 17.52 1.55 7.57
C ILE A 60 16.99 1.46 8.99
N HIS A 61 17.50 0.47 9.73
CA HIS A 61 17.24 0.29 11.15
C HIS A 61 18.55 0.25 11.93
N SER A 62 18.53 0.84 13.10
CA SER A 62 19.59 0.69 14.11
C SER A 62 19.20 -0.40 15.08
N LEU A 63 20.11 -1.30 15.36
CA LEU A 63 19.87 -2.42 16.28
C LEU A 63 20.38 -2.05 17.67
N PRO A 64 19.65 -2.42 18.75
CA PRO A 64 20.14 -2.19 20.12
C PRO A 64 21.39 -3.03 20.41
N LEU A 65 22.25 -2.51 21.28
CA LEU A 65 23.52 -3.15 21.66
C LEU A 65 23.36 -4.42 22.49
N LEU A 66 22.20 -4.61 23.11
CA LEU A 66 21.93 -5.76 23.99
C LEU A 66 21.14 -6.82 23.24
N TYR A 67 21.78 -7.96 23.03
CA TYR A 67 21.18 -9.15 22.44
C TYR A 67 20.89 -10.20 23.50
N THR A 68 19.65 -10.67 23.52
CA THR A 68 19.30 -11.91 24.21
C THR A 68 19.63 -13.10 23.32
N PHE A 69 20.21 -14.15 23.90
CA PHE A 69 20.42 -15.44 23.24
C PHE A 69 19.08 -16.00 22.74
N GLY A 70 18.99 -16.33 21.47
CA GLY A 70 17.78 -16.86 20.83
C GLY A 70 17.42 -16.13 19.54
N TRP A 71 16.15 -16.11 19.23
CA TRP A 71 15.59 -15.25 18.19
C TRP A 71 15.73 -13.80 18.65
N GLY A 72 16.58 -13.04 17.98
CA GLY A 72 17.01 -11.71 18.37
C GLY A 72 15.89 -10.68 18.52
N THR A 73 16.26 -9.45 18.83
CA THR A 73 15.31 -8.33 18.93
C THR A 73 14.54 -8.15 17.63
N PRO A 74 13.22 -8.06 17.69
CA PRO A 74 12.40 -7.83 16.49
C PRO A 74 12.73 -6.47 15.87
N ILE A 75 12.85 -6.45 14.56
CA ILE A 75 12.96 -5.25 13.74
C ILE A 75 11.62 -5.06 13.06
N PHE A 76 10.90 -4.04 13.45
CA PHE A 76 9.61 -3.71 12.83
C PHE A 76 9.85 -2.90 11.56
N LEU A 77 9.49 -3.45 10.41
CA LEU A 77 9.51 -2.75 9.15
C LEU A 77 8.34 -1.77 9.09
N LYS A 78 8.49 -0.74 8.29
CA LYS A 78 7.50 0.33 8.17
C LYS A 78 6.14 -0.16 7.66
N HIS A 79 6.14 -1.25 6.89
CA HIS A 79 4.93 -1.80 6.28
C HIS A 79 4.72 -3.24 6.75
N ARG A 80 3.45 -3.62 6.80
CA ARG A 80 2.99 -5.01 6.99
C ARG A 80 2.71 -5.66 5.65
N HIS A 81 2.27 -6.92 5.66
CA HIS A 81 1.96 -7.70 4.46
C HIS A 81 3.11 -7.65 3.45
N ILE A 82 4.30 -7.98 3.96
CA ILE A 82 5.51 -8.08 3.15
C ILE A 82 5.36 -9.29 2.23
N LEU A 83 5.63 -9.10 0.96
CA LEU A 83 5.68 -10.22 0.01
C LEU A 83 6.90 -11.09 0.27
N PRO A 84 6.85 -12.40 -0.05
CA PRO A 84 8.00 -13.27 0.06
C PRO A 84 9.23 -12.64 -0.57
N LEU A 85 10.31 -12.58 0.19
CA LEU A 85 11.55 -11.93 -0.25
C LEU A 85 12.18 -12.76 -1.37
N ASP A 86 12.49 -12.11 -2.49
CA ASP A 86 13.08 -12.71 -3.67
C ASP A 86 14.25 -11.85 -4.18
N SER A 87 15.44 -12.41 -4.11
CA SER A 87 16.67 -11.74 -4.58
C SER A 87 16.64 -11.44 -6.08
N SER A 88 15.94 -12.25 -6.89
CA SER A 88 15.78 -12.04 -8.33
C SER A 88 14.96 -10.79 -8.64
N LEU A 89 14.04 -10.41 -7.76
CA LEU A 89 13.25 -9.18 -7.83
C LEU A 89 13.93 -7.99 -7.15
N GLY A 90 15.18 -8.22 -6.68
CA GLY A 90 16.03 -7.22 -6.07
C GLY A 90 15.67 -6.89 -4.63
N ASP A 91 14.98 -7.80 -3.92
CA ASP A 91 14.81 -7.71 -2.47
C ASP A 91 16.15 -8.03 -1.80
N LYS A 92 16.42 -7.40 -0.64
CA LYS A 92 17.70 -7.55 0.06
C LYS A 92 17.54 -7.34 1.55
N ILE A 93 18.27 -8.13 2.33
CA ILE A 93 18.56 -7.87 3.73
C ILE A 93 20.06 -7.63 3.81
N GLU A 94 20.48 -6.42 4.12
CA GLU A 94 21.89 -6.05 4.10
C GLU A 94 22.31 -5.59 5.49
N VAL A 95 23.44 -6.12 5.94
CA VAL A 95 24.03 -5.81 7.24
C VAL A 95 25.34 -5.04 7.04
N TRP A 96 25.55 -3.99 7.82
CA TRP A 96 26.78 -3.20 7.75
C TRP A 96 27.95 -3.98 8.33
N LYS A 97 28.98 -4.17 7.55
CA LYS A 97 30.25 -4.81 7.96
C LYS A 97 31.29 -3.72 8.22
N SER A 98 31.53 -3.45 9.50
CA SER A 98 32.47 -2.38 9.89
C SER A 98 33.94 -2.68 9.55
N GLU A 99 34.30 -3.93 9.34
CA GLU A 99 35.67 -4.33 8.99
C GLU A 99 36.05 -3.96 7.57
N THR A 100 35.07 -3.94 6.67
CA THR A 100 35.27 -3.69 5.24
C THR A 100 34.56 -2.42 4.74
N ASP A 101 33.86 -1.72 5.62
CA ASP A 101 33.03 -0.54 5.30
C ASP A 101 32.03 -0.79 4.15
N VAL A 102 31.48 -2.01 4.07
CA VAL A 102 30.51 -2.39 3.03
C VAL A 102 29.27 -3.02 3.62
N TRP A 103 28.19 -2.93 2.87
CA TRP A 103 26.93 -3.65 3.14
C TRP A 103 27.01 -5.07 2.59
N GLY A 104 26.86 -6.07 3.47
CA GLY A 104 26.78 -7.47 3.08
C GLY A 104 25.35 -7.94 2.97
N ASN A 105 24.93 -8.48 1.81
CA ASN A 105 23.63 -9.10 1.67
C ASN A 105 23.58 -10.45 2.39
N VAL A 106 22.53 -10.69 3.16
CA VAL A 106 22.32 -11.93 3.91
C VAL A 106 21.03 -12.66 3.52
N LEU A 107 20.30 -12.15 2.52
CA LEU A 107 19.03 -12.71 2.10
C LEU A 107 19.13 -14.19 1.68
N ASP A 108 20.21 -14.58 1.01
CA ASP A 108 20.38 -15.93 0.53
C ASP A 108 20.70 -16.96 1.66
N ASN A 109 20.96 -16.46 2.86
CA ASN A 109 21.23 -17.26 4.05
C ASN A 109 20.03 -17.30 4.99
N THR A 110 19.02 -18.07 4.66
CA THR A 110 17.74 -18.17 5.40
C THR A 110 17.90 -18.60 6.88
N GLN A 111 19.00 -19.26 7.23
CA GLN A 111 19.28 -19.58 8.63
C GLN A 111 19.75 -18.37 9.47
N TRP A 112 19.99 -17.21 8.87
CA TRP A 112 20.46 -16.01 9.57
C TRP A 112 19.34 -15.05 9.94
N TYR A 113 18.14 -15.26 9.42
CA TYR A 113 16.98 -14.45 9.74
C TYR A 113 15.70 -15.28 9.76
N ASN A 114 14.67 -14.73 10.38
CA ASN A 114 13.29 -15.16 10.26
C ASN A 114 12.42 -13.94 9.95
N MET A 115 11.47 -14.09 9.06
CA MET A 115 10.58 -13.02 8.66
C MET A 115 9.13 -13.40 8.90
N GLU A 116 8.44 -12.61 9.70
CA GLU A 116 7.00 -12.66 9.83
C GLU A 116 6.37 -11.71 8.81
N TYR A 117 6.03 -12.24 7.66
CA TYR A 117 5.60 -11.48 6.49
C TYR A 117 4.35 -10.65 6.73
N GLU A 118 3.36 -11.21 7.44
CA GLU A 118 2.09 -10.53 7.74
C GLU A 118 2.31 -9.32 8.65
N LEU A 119 3.13 -9.47 9.66
CA LEU A 119 3.40 -8.42 10.64
C LEU A 119 4.49 -7.45 10.20
N GLY A 120 5.26 -7.79 9.17
CA GLY A 120 6.41 -7.00 8.74
C GLY A 120 7.53 -7.00 9.79
N THR A 121 7.70 -8.12 10.51
CA THR A 121 8.70 -8.23 11.57
C THR A 121 9.84 -9.12 11.13
N LEU A 122 11.06 -8.61 11.21
CA LEU A 122 12.30 -9.31 10.87
C LEU A 122 13.07 -9.63 12.14
N TYR A 123 13.42 -10.88 12.33
CA TYR A 123 14.29 -11.37 13.41
C TYR A 123 15.64 -11.81 12.82
N LEU A 124 16.73 -11.31 13.36
CA LEU A 124 18.07 -11.75 13.00
C LEU A 124 18.63 -12.69 14.07
N ARG A 125 19.38 -13.71 13.67
CA ARG A 125 20.03 -14.61 14.63
C ARG A 125 21.24 -13.94 15.30
N GLY A 126 21.36 -14.15 16.61
CA GLY A 126 22.30 -13.42 17.48
C GLY A 126 23.78 -13.51 17.11
N TYR A 127 24.26 -14.58 16.45
CA TYR A 127 25.68 -14.70 16.09
C TYR A 127 26.14 -13.75 14.99
N LEU A 128 25.22 -13.21 14.18
CA LEU A 128 25.53 -12.18 13.19
C LEU A 128 26.06 -10.89 13.84
N PHE A 129 25.72 -10.67 15.10
CA PHE A 129 25.96 -9.41 15.80
C PHE A 129 27.26 -9.37 16.60
N THR A 130 27.85 -10.52 16.89
CA THR A 130 29.19 -10.58 17.48
C THR A 130 30.27 -10.05 16.56
N ILE A 131 29.99 -9.98 15.26
CA ILE A 131 30.92 -9.53 14.21
C ILE A 131 30.71 -8.03 13.87
N LEU A 132 29.58 -7.43 14.30
CA LEU A 132 29.17 -6.11 13.81
C LEU A 132 29.28 -5.04 14.90
N ARG A 133 30.33 -4.22 14.82
CA ARG A 133 30.51 -3.06 15.71
C ARG A 133 29.49 -1.93 15.48
N ASN A 134 28.97 -1.80 14.27
CA ASN A 134 27.93 -0.85 13.92
C ASN A 134 26.64 -1.61 13.60
N ASN A 135 25.74 -1.71 14.56
CA ASN A 135 24.48 -2.44 14.50
C ASN A 135 23.46 -1.78 13.55
N ARG A 136 23.79 -1.74 12.26
CA ARG A 136 22.91 -1.18 11.22
C ARG A 136 22.51 -2.25 10.24
N ILE A 137 21.23 -2.25 9.91
CA ILE A 137 20.64 -3.08 8.87
C ILE A 137 19.84 -2.21 7.93
N ARG A 138 19.84 -2.57 6.65
CA ARG A 138 18.92 -2.00 5.67
C ARG A 138 18.19 -3.12 4.96
N VAL A 139 16.89 -2.91 4.76
CA VAL A 139 16.02 -3.89 4.13
C VAL A 139 15.40 -3.27 2.87
N THR A 140 15.46 -4.01 1.77
CA THR A 140 14.75 -3.70 0.55
C THR A 140 13.73 -4.79 0.34
N TYR A 141 12.46 -4.44 0.28
CA TYR A 141 11.37 -5.40 0.25
C TYR A 141 10.19 -4.87 -0.54
N ARG A 142 9.31 -5.78 -0.96
CA ARG A 142 8.03 -5.48 -1.58
C ARG A 142 6.93 -5.74 -0.55
N TYR A 143 5.85 -4.98 -0.62
CA TYR A 143 4.70 -5.10 0.27
C TYR A 143 3.39 -4.79 -0.44
N GLY A 144 2.27 -5.22 0.13
CA GLY A 144 0.94 -5.02 -0.41
C GLY A 144 0.61 -5.94 -1.58
N GLY A 145 -0.58 -5.87 -2.06
CA GLY A 145 -1.05 -6.24 -3.39
C GLY A 145 -1.15 -7.68 -3.83
N GLU A 146 -0.53 -8.63 -3.18
CA GLU A 146 -0.74 -10.03 -3.53
C GLU A 146 -1.39 -10.75 -2.35
N ASP A 147 -2.51 -11.38 -2.59
CA ASP A 147 -2.99 -12.45 -1.73
C ASP A 147 -1.95 -13.57 -1.75
N PHE A 148 -1.84 -14.38 -0.68
CA PHE A 148 -0.91 -15.51 -0.58
C PHE A 148 -1.03 -16.52 -1.73
N ALA A 149 -2.06 -16.41 -2.56
CA ALA A 149 -2.29 -17.21 -3.76
C ALA A 149 -1.68 -16.62 -5.05
N GLY A 150 -1.06 -15.44 -5.00
CA GLY A 150 -0.45 -14.79 -6.18
C GLY A 150 -1.43 -14.02 -7.06
N ASP A 151 -2.70 -13.95 -6.69
CA ASP A 151 -3.72 -13.19 -7.41
C ASP A 151 -3.91 -11.81 -6.77
N THR A 152 -3.66 -10.76 -7.54
CA THR A 152 -3.92 -9.37 -7.13
C THR A 152 -5.42 -9.10 -7.17
N VAL A 153 -6.15 -9.60 -6.21
CA VAL A 153 -7.59 -9.34 -6.11
C VAL A 153 -7.81 -8.10 -5.25
N ILE A 154 -8.18 -7.01 -5.92
CA ILE A 154 -8.63 -5.81 -5.21
C ILE A 154 -10.04 -6.10 -4.65
N PRO A 155 -10.25 -5.99 -3.33
CA PRO A 155 -11.56 -6.17 -2.74
C PRO A 155 -12.58 -5.20 -3.34
N LEU A 156 -13.81 -5.69 -3.58
CA LEU A 156 -14.85 -4.88 -4.23
C LEU A 156 -15.22 -3.62 -3.43
N ASP A 157 -15.19 -3.67 -2.12
CA ASP A 157 -15.44 -2.53 -1.23
C ASP A 157 -14.37 -1.44 -1.37
N ILE A 158 -13.12 -1.82 -1.64
CA ILE A 158 -12.00 -0.90 -1.91
C ILE A 158 -12.17 -0.24 -3.28
N ALA A 159 -12.50 -1.04 -4.30
CA ALA A 159 -12.78 -0.51 -5.63
C ALA A 159 -13.97 0.47 -5.60
N ASP A 160 -15.05 0.11 -4.94
CA ASP A 160 -16.24 0.95 -4.77
C ASP A 160 -15.93 2.25 -4.01
N ALA A 161 -15.13 2.18 -2.94
CA ALA A 161 -14.70 3.38 -2.21
C ALA A 161 -13.91 4.34 -3.12
N VAL A 162 -12.99 3.85 -3.96
CA VAL A 162 -12.25 4.70 -4.90
C VAL A 162 -13.16 5.27 -5.98
N ILE A 163 -14.13 4.49 -6.48
CA ILE A 163 -15.15 4.97 -7.43
C ILE A 163 -15.92 6.14 -6.83
N LYS A 164 -16.44 5.98 -5.60
CA LYS A 164 -17.18 7.04 -4.89
C LYS A 164 -16.32 8.28 -4.63
N MET A 165 -15.09 8.11 -4.13
CA MET A 165 -14.15 9.21 -3.90
C MET A 165 -13.85 10.00 -5.18
N THR A 166 -13.60 9.28 -6.28
CA THR A 166 -13.33 9.88 -7.59
C THR A 166 -14.55 10.59 -8.12
N SER A 167 -15.72 9.98 -8.03
CA SER A 167 -16.99 10.55 -8.49
C SER A 167 -17.36 11.85 -7.78
N ILE A 168 -17.17 11.93 -6.46
CA ILE A 168 -17.34 13.16 -5.69
C ILE A 168 -16.45 14.27 -6.24
N GLU A 169 -15.19 13.96 -6.54
CA GLU A 169 -14.26 14.97 -7.05
C GLU A 169 -14.55 15.37 -8.50
N VAL A 170 -14.91 14.42 -9.35
CA VAL A 170 -15.37 14.70 -10.74
C VAL A 170 -16.57 15.61 -10.73
N MET A 171 -17.56 15.36 -9.88
CA MET A 171 -18.74 16.22 -9.74
C MET A 171 -18.39 17.62 -9.21
N ASN A 172 -17.40 17.74 -8.33
CA ASN A 172 -16.96 19.05 -7.83
C ASN A 172 -16.18 19.86 -8.88
N THR A 173 -15.55 19.17 -9.85
CA THR A 173 -14.76 19.81 -10.93
C THR A 173 -15.60 20.14 -12.15
N SER A 174 -16.72 19.44 -12.39
CA SER A 174 -17.61 19.73 -13.52
C SER A 174 -18.67 20.72 -13.11
N PHE A 175 -18.52 21.98 -13.51
CA PHE A 175 -19.47 23.08 -13.27
C PHE A 175 -20.89 22.87 -13.85
N ARG A 176 -21.17 21.70 -14.47
CA ARG A 176 -22.42 21.40 -15.15
C ARG A 176 -23.19 20.19 -14.64
N MET A 177 -22.71 19.53 -13.60
CA MET A 177 -23.43 18.40 -13.00
C MET A 177 -24.29 18.84 -11.81
N ASP A 178 -25.30 19.65 -12.10
CA ASP A 178 -26.32 19.99 -11.11
C ASP A 178 -27.35 18.86 -10.91
N GLU A 179 -27.35 17.85 -11.81
CA GLU A 179 -28.25 16.72 -11.75
C GLU A 179 -27.48 15.41 -11.85
N ILE A 180 -27.59 14.57 -10.83
CA ILE A 180 -27.20 13.16 -10.96
C ILE A 180 -28.35 12.48 -11.68
N PRO A 181 -28.08 11.71 -12.77
CA PRO A 181 -29.12 10.93 -13.45
C PRO A 181 -29.51 9.68 -12.62
N SER A 182 -29.81 9.85 -11.37
CA SER A 182 -30.46 8.83 -10.54
C SER A 182 -31.95 9.14 -10.59
N GLY A 183 -32.75 8.25 -11.16
CA GLY A 183 -34.21 8.40 -11.24
C GLY A 183 -34.92 8.42 -9.88
N GLY A 184 -34.32 9.02 -8.86
CA GLY A 184 -34.81 9.21 -7.51
C GLY A 184 -34.66 10.66 -7.08
N SER A 185 -35.50 11.07 -6.15
CA SER A 185 -35.63 12.43 -5.59
C SER A 185 -34.46 12.86 -4.66
N VAL A 186 -33.28 12.25 -4.77
CA VAL A 186 -32.10 12.54 -3.91
C VAL A 186 -31.26 13.64 -4.55
N SER A 187 -31.00 14.70 -3.79
CA SER A 187 -30.16 15.80 -4.29
C SER A 187 -28.69 15.38 -4.44
N PRO A 188 -27.92 16.02 -5.34
CA PRO A 188 -26.49 15.74 -5.49
C PRO A 188 -25.69 15.87 -4.20
N SER A 189 -26.07 16.79 -3.30
CA SER A 189 -25.46 16.98 -2.00
C SER A 189 -25.71 15.81 -1.06
N GLU A 190 -26.92 15.27 -1.04
CA GLU A 190 -27.27 14.10 -0.24
C GLU A 190 -26.57 12.85 -0.74
N SER A 191 -26.51 12.62 -2.06
CA SER A 191 -25.77 11.50 -2.62
C SER A 191 -24.29 11.56 -2.26
N LYS A 192 -23.64 12.71 -2.31
CA LYS A 192 -22.25 12.90 -1.89
C LYS A 192 -22.05 12.57 -0.41
N ARG A 193 -23.02 12.96 0.45
CA ARG A 193 -22.96 12.63 1.88
C ARG A 193 -23.04 11.13 2.11
N PHE A 194 -23.99 10.43 1.49
CA PHE A 194 -24.08 8.96 1.62
C PHE A 194 -22.83 8.26 1.11
N TRP A 195 -22.27 8.69 -0.02
CA TRP A 195 -21.02 8.12 -0.53
C TRP A 195 -19.85 8.36 0.44
N GLN A 196 -19.81 9.54 1.08
CA GLN A 196 -18.78 9.81 2.08
C GLN A 196 -18.94 8.93 3.32
N GLU A 197 -20.15 8.70 3.79
CA GLU A 197 -20.46 7.78 4.90
C GLU A 197 -20.02 6.34 4.55
N ASP A 198 -20.28 5.86 3.34
CA ASP A 198 -19.82 4.54 2.87
C ASP A 198 -18.30 4.43 2.81
N ILE A 199 -17.62 5.48 2.32
CA ILE A 199 -16.15 5.54 2.29
C ILE A 199 -15.58 5.48 3.71
N ASP A 200 -16.13 6.25 4.63
CA ASP A 200 -15.67 6.29 6.01
C ASP A 200 -15.92 4.95 6.73
N LEU A 201 -17.02 4.28 6.42
CA LEU A 201 -17.30 2.93 6.90
C LEU A 201 -16.28 1.93 6.34
N CYS A 202 -16.00 1.94 5.05
CA CYS A 202 -14.99 1.10 4.42
C CYS A 202 -13.61 1.32 5.07
N VAL A 203 -13.20 2.58 5.27
CA VAL A 203 -11.95 2.93 5.93
C VAL A 203 -11.91 2.42 7.37
N SER A 204 -12.99 2.59 8.13
CA SER A 204 -13.04 2.15 9.53
C SER A 204 -12.96 0.62 9.67
N ASN A 205 -13.59 -0.11 8.76
CA ASN A 205 -13.60 -1.58 8.77
C ASN A 205 -12.26 -2.19 8.32
N ARG A 206 -11.50 -1.45 7.48
CA ARG A 206 -10.24 -1.92 6.91
C ARG A 206 -9.01 -1.31 7.57
N ARG A 207 -9.18 -0.31 8.42
CA ARG A 207 -8.06 0.35 9.08
C ARG A 207 -7.35 -0.61 10.01
N GLU A 208 -6.07 -0.85 9.73
CA GLU A 208 -5.21 -1.61 10.63
C GLU A 208 -4.92 -0.78 11.88
N VAL A 209 -5.51 -1.20 13.00
CA VAL A 209 -5.21 -0.61 14.31
C VAL A 209 -3.90 -1.23 14.80
N PHE A 210 -2.85 -0.44 14.88
CA PHE A 210 -1.62 -0.85 15.55
C PHE A 210 -1.88 -0.93 17.06
N THR A 211 -2.23 -2.10 17.56
CA THR A 211 -2.18 -2.35 19.00
C THR A 211 -0.75 -2.78 19.31
N ILE A 212 0.02 -1.86 19.87
CA ILE A 212 1.30 -2.20 20.51
C ILE A 212 0.92 -2.83 21.84
N THR A 213 0.94 -4.15 21.91
CA THR A 213 0.88 -4.91 23.18
C THR A 213 2.27 -5.12 23.73
#